data_38ae82c4e7c37affe767b5a2e585f744
#
_entry.id   38ae82c4e7c37affe767b5a2e585f744
#
_cell.length_a   1.000
_cell.length_b   1.000
_cell.length_c   1.000
_cell.angle_alpha   90.00
_cell.angle_beta   90.00
_cell.angle_gamma   90.00
#
_symmetry.space_group_name_H-M   'P 1'
#
loop_
_entity.id
_entity.type
_entity.pdbx_description
1 polymer ?
#
loop_
_entity_poly.entity_id
_entity_poly.type
_entity_poly.pdbx_seq_one_letter_code
_entity_poly.pdbx_strand_id
1 'polypeptide(L)'
;MMTMPYPAGMRALTDFNGARDAAAPQDRLREVRHRALALRERMLSEPEVLCWRSFDLIRAPYPTYYAYSGVFADRGFKFPLVHLLNRIFVVQYLDHEGVRRTLLMSPTDHDANRETPFFKRLAERAPAWVQPIVAPQYNTVETVLATCGLRPQDIDYISYDHLHTQDVRRWLAGPTPYFSHAKLLVHRQEWAS
;
A
#
# COMPACT_ATOMS: atom_id res chain seq x y z
N MET A 1 -17.28 -9.79 21.84
CA MET A 1 -16.33 -9.28 20.84
C MET A 1 -17.15 -8.47 19.84
N MET A 2 -17.09 -7.13 19.91
CA MET A 2 -17.81 -6.28 18.97
C MET A 2 -17.19 -6.48 17.58
N THR A 3 -17.92 -7.11 16.68
CA THR A 3 -17.55 -7.11 15.25
C THR A 3 -17.75 -5.69 14.74
N MET A 4 -16.66 -5.00 14.41
CA MET A 4 -16.76 -3.73 13.69
C MET A 4 -17.44 -4.03 12.36
N PRO A 5 -18.54 -3.32 12.04
CA PRO A 5 -19.21 -3.54 10.75
C PRO A 5 -18.22 -3.17 9.62
N TYR A 6 -18.28 -3.92 8.54
CA TYR A 6 -17.54 -3.55 7.32
C TYR A 6 -18.01 -2.17 6.84
N PRO A 7 -17.12 -1.36 6.22
CA PRO A 7 -17.55 -0.15 5.54
C PRO A 7 -18.68 -0.45 4.55
N ALA A 8 -19.56 0.51 4.33
CA ALA A 8 -20.61 0.39 3.32
C ALA A 8 -19.99 -0.01 1.96
N GLY A 9 -20.64 -0.90 1.25
CA GLY A 9 -20.12 -1.43 -0.02
C GLY A 9 -19.03 -2.50 0.09
N MET A 10 -18.64 -2.91 1.30
CA MET A 10 -17.65 -3.98 1.51
C MET A 10 -18.27 -5.21 2.13
N ARG A 11 -17.82 -6.39 1.69
CA ARG A 11 -18.19 -7.69 2.25
C ARG A 11 -16.95 -8.54 2.54
N ALA A 12 -17.06 -9.44 3.48
CA ALA A 12 -15.99 -10.40 3.72
C ALA A 12 -15.87 -11.38 2.54
N LEU A 13 -14.64 -11.65 2.11
CA LEU A 13 -14.34 -12.77 1.24
C LEU A 13 -14.26 -14.04 2.09
N THR A 14 -15.16 -14.98 1.84
CA THR A 14 -15.24 -16.26 2.59
C THR A 14 -14.55 -17.40 1.86
N ASP A 15 -14.04 -17.17 0.68
CA ASP A 15 -13.44 -18.18 -0.21
C ASP A 15 -12.33 -19.00 0.47
N PHE A 16 -11.59 -18.41 1.38
CA PHE A 16 -10.49 -19.06 2.09
C PHE A 16 -10.86 -19.62 3.47
N ASN A 17 -12.12 -19.50 3.88
CA ASN A 17 -12.55 -20.05 5.17
C ASN A 17 -12.35 -21.57 5.18
N GLY A 18 -11.64 -22.09 6.19
CA GLY A 18 -11.32 -23.51 6.28
C GLY A 18 -10.19 -24.00 5.35
N ALA A 19 -9.62 -23.14 4.50
CA ALA A 19 -8.56 -23.56 3.58
C ALA A 19 -7.28 -24.07 4.26
N ARG A 20 -7.12 -23.81 5.56
CA ARG A 20 -5.97 -24.21 6.37
C ARG A 20 -6.28 -25.30 7.39
N ASP A 21 -7.48 -25.90 7.35
CA ASP A 21 -7.94 -26.86 8.37
C ASP A 21 -7.36 -28.25 8.16
N ALA A 22 -6.87 -28.60 6.97
CA ALA A 22 -6.23 -29.87 6.71
C ALA A 22 -4.97 -30.05 7.58
N ALA A 23 -4.77 -31.25 8.13
CA ALA A 23 -3.65 -31.56 9.03
C ALA A 23 -2.30 -31.44 8.32
N ALA A 24 -2.17 -32.00 7.11
CA ALA A 24 -0.91 -31.99 6.37
C ALA A 24 -0.63 -30.64 5.69
N PRO A 25 0.59 -30.09 5.79
CA PRO A 25 0.95 -28.81 5.16
C PRO A 25 0.74 -28.79 3.64
N GLN A 26 1.03 -29.89 2.95
CA GLN A 26 0.85 -30.00 1.50
C GLN A 26 -0.61 -29.90 1.09
N ASP A 27 -1.51 -30.48 1.89
CA ASP A 27 -2.95 -30.45 1.61
C ASP A 27 -3.50 -29.04 1.84
N ARG A 28 -3.03 -28.34 2.87
CA ARG A 28 -3.35 -26.91 3.09
C ARG A 28 -2.92 -26.05 1.90
N LEU A 29 -1.69 -26.22 1.40
CA LEU A 29 -1.20 -25.48 0.23
C LEU A 29 -2.01 -25.80 -1.02
N ARG A 30 -2.36 -27.07 -1.24
CA ARG A 30 -3.18 -27.51 -2.38
C ARG A 30 -4.56 -26.88 -2.32
N GLU A 31 -5.19 -26.90 -1.15
CA GLU A 31 -6.52 -26.31 -0.95
C GLU A 31 -6.52 -24.79 -1.14
N VAL A 32 -5.55 -24.07 -0.56
CA VAL A 32 -5.40 -22.62 -0.77
C VAL A 32 -5.20 -22.30 -2.24
N ARG A 33 -4.36 -23.08 -2.96
CA ARG A 33 -4.14 -22.88 -4.40
C ARG A 33 -5.42 -23.12 -5.20
N HIS A 34 -6.16 -24.19 -4.91
CA HIS A 34 -7.42 -24.50 -5.58
C HIS A 34 -8.42 -23.35 -5.43
N ARG A 35 -8.62 -22.84 -4.20
CA ARG A 35 -9.52 -21.72 -3.94
C ARG A 35 -9.04 -20.42 -4.55
N ALA A 36 -7.75 -20.16 -4.57
CA ALA A 36 -7.19 -18.98 -5.22
C ALA A 36 -7.44 -18.99 -6.73
N LEU A 37 -7.35 -20.15 -7.39
CA LEU A 37 -7.68 -20.29 -8.81
C LEU A 37 -9.18 -20.05 -9.06
N ALA A 38 -10.05 -20.63 -8.24
CA ALA A 38 -11.49 -20.41 -8.34
C ALA A 38 -11.86 -18.93 -8.13
N LEU A 39 -11.28 -18.27 -7.12
CA LEU A 39 -11.45 -16.83 -6.90
C LEU A 39 -10.97 -16.02 -8.12
N ARG A 40 -9.80 -16.36 -8.67
CA ARG A 40 -9.27 -15.70 -9.86
C ARG A 40 -10.24 -15.80 -11.05
N GLU A 41 -10.77 -16.98 -11.34
CA GLU A 41 -11.73 -17.16 -12.45
C GLU A 41 -13.00 -16.32 -12.22
N ARG A 42 -13.51 -16.29 -11.00
CA ARG A 42 -14.64 -15.42 -10.66
C ARG A 42 -14.33 -13.94 -10.86
N MET A 43 -13.18 -13.47 -10.40
CA MET A 43 -12.77 -12.06 -10.57
C MET A 43 -12.57 -11.68 -12.04
N LEU A 44 -12.21 -12.64 -12.90
CA LEU A 44 -12.07 -12.40 -14.34
C LEU A 44 -13.42 -12.40 -15.06
N SER A 45 -14.38 -13.20 -14.59
CA SER A 45 -15.72 -13.27 -15.18
C SER A 45 -16.63 -12.12 -14.74
N GLU A 46 -16.38 -11.55 -13.56
CA GLU A 46 -17.15 -10.47 -12.96
C GLU A 46 -16.23 -9.28 -12.62
N PRO A 47 -15.70 -8.56 -13.62
CA PRO A 47 -14.73 -7.50 -13.38
C PRO A 47 -15.39 -6.31 -12.68
N GLU A 48 -15.03 -6.10 -11.42
CA GLU A 48 -15.45 -4.92 -10.63
C GLU A 48 -14.48 -3.75 -10.80
N VAL A 49 -13.24 -4.00 -11.23
CA VAL A 49 -12.23 -2.97 -11.45
C VAL A 49 -12.46 -2.27 -12.78
N LEU A 50 -12.78 -1.00 -12.72
CA LEU A 50 -13.05 -0.16 -13.89
C LEU A 50 -11.77 0.37 -14.53
N CYS A 51 -10.82 0.77 -13.67
CA CYS A 51 -9.56 1.36 -14.11
C CYS A 51 -8.52 1.22 -12.99
N TRP A 52 -7.27 1.02 -13.38
CA TRP A 52 -6.15 1.17 -12.46
C TRP A 52 -4.98 1.84 -13.16
N ARG A 53 -4.22 2.64 -12.41
CA ARG A 53 -2.98 3.28 -12.85
C ARG A 53 -1.96 3.22 -11.73
N SER A 54 -0.69 3.17 -12.09
CA SER A 54 0.40 3.26 -11.14
C SER A 54 1.37 4.37 -11.53
N PHE A 55 1.90 5.07 -10.52
CA PHE A 55 2.86 6.14 -10.70
C PHE A 55 3.99 5.99 -9.71
N ASP A 56 5.20 6.22 -10.18
CA ASP A 56 6.36 6.24 -9.31
C ASP A 56 6.38 7.58 -8.54
N LEU A 57 6.45 7.51 -7.22
CA LEU A 57 6.53 8.71 -6.37
C LEU A 57 7.99 9.06 -6.09
N ILE A 58 8.75 8.13 -5.53
CA ILE A 58 10.13 8.34 -5.15
C ILE A 58 10.93 7.05 -5.27
N ARG A 59 12.20 7.18 -5.62
CA ARG A 59 13.17 6.10 -5.53
C ARG A 59 14.12 6.40 -4.36
N ALA A 60 14.03 5.63 -3.29
CA ALA A 60 14.81 5.82 -2.08
C ALA A 60 15.91 4.77 -1.93
N PRO A 61 17.12 5.16 -1.52
CA PRO A 61 18.16 4.20 -1.18
C PRO A 61 17.79 3.49 0.13
N TYR A 62 18.07 2.19 0.16
CA TYR A 62 17.78 1.36 1.31
C TYR A 62 18.95 0.40 1.58
N PRO A 63 19.40 0.23 2.83
CA PRO A 63 20.49 -0.68 3.12
C PRO A 63 20.17 -2.11 2.71
N THR A 64 21.06 -2.72 1.92
CA THR A 64 20.86 -4.06 1.36
C THR A 64 20.60 -5.10 2.45
N TYR A 65 21.28 -5.00 3.58
CA TYR A 65 21.14 -5.97 4.68
C TYR A 65 19.76 -5.91 5.36
N TYR A 66 19.05 -4.78 5.30
CA TYR A 66 17.65 -4.70 5.74
C TYR A 66 16.68 -5.26 4.70
N ALA A 67 16.95 -4.99 3.41
CA ALA A 67 16.06 -5.44 2.34
C ALA A 67 16.14 -6.95 2.10
N TYR A 68 17.32 -7.54 2.28
CA TYR A 68 17.62 -8.92 1.86
C TYR A 68 18.44 -9.69 2.89
N SER A 69 18.15 -9.54 4.18
CA SER A 69 18.88 -10.30 5.21
C SER A 69 18.78 -11.80 4.97
N GLY A 70 19.90 -12.45 4.75
CA GLY A 70 20.03 -13.90 4.56
C GLY A 70 20.01 -14.38 3.11
N VAL A 71 19.37 -13.70 2.16
CA VAL A 71 19.28 -14.20 0.76
C VAL A 71 20.56 -13.97 -0.03
N PHE A 72 21.28 -12.88 0.24
CA PHE A 72 22.50 -12.50 -0.47
C PHE A 72 23.76 -12.50 0.41
N ALA A 73 23.62 -12.77 1.70
CA ALA A 73 24.75 -12.80 2.63
C ALA A 73 25.84 -13.80 2.17
N ASP A 74 25.43 -14.97 1.69
CA ASP A 74 26.34 -16.04 1.26
C ASP A 74 26.88 -15.88 -0.15
N ARG A 75 26.32 -14.95 -0.95
CA ARG A 75 26.72 -14.77 -2.36
C ARG A 75 27.67 -13.59 -2.60
N GLY A 76 28.21 -13.00 -1.54
CA GLY A 76 29.14 -11.88 -1.66
C GLY A 76 28.59 -10.65 -2.37
N PHE A 77 27.28 -10.39 -2.20
CA PHE A 77 26.62 -9.22 -2.78
C PHE A 77 27.21 -7.95 -2.19
N LYS A 78 28.02 -7.26 -2.99
CA LYS A 78 28.90 -6.15 -2.53
C LYS A 78 28.21 -4.77 -2.56
N PHE A 79 26.97 -4.67 -3.00
CA PHE A 79 26.28 -3.39 -3.04
C PHE A 79 25.70 -3.06 -1.66
N PRO A 80 26.16 -1.99 -0.99
CA PRO A 80 25.70 -1.61 0.34
C PRO A 80 24.26 -1.09 0.34
N LEU A 81 23.79 -0.60 -0.80
CA LEU A 81 22.47 0.00 -0.96
C LEU A 81 21.72 -0.62 -2.15
N VAL A 82 20.45 -0.83 -1.97
CA VAL A 82 19.47 -1.06 -3.04
C VAL A 82 18.55 0.16 -3.14
N HIS A 83 17.88 0.33 -4.25
CA HIS A 83 16.88 1.38 -4.40
C HIS A 83 15.49 0.77 -4.38
N LEU A 84 14.69 1.21 -3.43
CA LEU A 84 13.28 0.88 -3.36
C LEU A 84 12.48 1.96 -4.09
N LEU A 85 11.59 1.53 -4.93
CA LEU A 85 10.68 2.41 -5.65
C LEU A 85 9.33 2.45 -4.92
N ASN A 86 9.03 3.59 -4.32
CA ASN A 86 7.71 3.82 -3.76
C ASN A 86 6.76 4.21 -4.89
N ARG A 87 5.62 3.54 -4.94
CA ARG A 87 4.66 3.65 -6.03
C ARG A 87 3.25 3.80 -5.48
N ILE A 88 2.52 4.78 -6.00
CA ILE A 88 1.09 4.93 -5.73
C ILE A 88 0.28 4.20 -6.81
N PHE A 89 -0.80 3.54 -6.38
CA PHE A 89 -1.79 3.00 -7.29
C PHE A 89 -3.11 3.74 -7.10
N VAL A 90 -3.70 4.13 -8.21
CA VAL A 90 -5.05 4.69 -8.29
C VAL A 90 -5.94 3.61 -8.86
N VAL A 91 -6.92 3.16 -8.08
CA VAL A 91 -7.84 2.08 -8.48
C VAL A 91 -9.26 2.59 -8.40
N GLN A 92 -10.00 2.50 -9.50
CA GLN A 92 -11.44 2.74 -9.52
C GLN A 92 -12.17 1.43 -9.74
N TYR A 93 -13.18 1.17 -8.92
CA TYR A 93 -13.91 -0.08 -8.93
C TYR A 93 -15.39 0.14 -8.60
N LEU A 94 -16.22 -0.85 -8.90
CA LEU A 94 -17.58 -0.93 -8.39
C LEU A 94 -17.57 -1.72 -7.09
N ASP A 95 -18.14 -1.14 -6.04
CA ASP A 95 -18.36 -1.89 -4.80
C ASP A 95 -19.52 -2.90 -4.98
N HIS A 96 -19.78 -3.73 -3.98
CA HIS A 96 -20.82 -4.77 -4.10
C HIS A 96 -22.25 -4.21 -4.17
N GLU A 97 -22.43 -2.91 -3.97
CA GLU A 97 -23.69 -2.18 -4.18
C GLU A 97 -23.73 -1.51 -5.57
N GLY A 98 -22.71 -1.71 -6.39
CA GLY A 98 -22.58 -1.12 -7.72
C GLY A 98 -22.16 0.36 -7.72
N VAL A 99 -21.72 0.88 -6.58
CA VAL A 99 -21.27 2.27 -6.47
C VAL A 99 -19.80 2.38 -6.85
N ARG A 100 -19.46 3.33 -7.72
CA ARG A 100 -18.06 3.59 -8.09
C ARG A 100 -17.28 4.16 -6.91
N ARG A 101 -16.16 3.52 -6.59
CA ARG A 101 -15.24 3.95 -5.55
C ARG A 101 -13.85 4.19 -6.11
N THR A 102 -13.12 5.10 -5.48
CA THR A 102 -11.71 5.37 -5.77
C THR A 102 -10.85 5.05 -4.55
N LEU A 103 -9.91 4.14 -4.74
CA LEU A 103 -8.91 3.75 -3.74
C LEU A 103 -7.54 4.25 -4.18
N LEU A 104 -6.81 4.89 -3.28
CA LEU A 104 -5.37 5.11 -3.40
C LEU A 104 -4.62 4.10 -2.54
N MET A 105 -3.71 3.35 -3.14
CA MET A 105 -2.77 2.51 -2.40
C MET A 105 -1.42 3.20 -2.33
N SER A 106 -0.87 3.29 -1.12
CA SER A 106 0.42 3.91 -0.80
C SER A 106 0.56 5.39 -1.23
N PRO A 107 -0.41 6.29 -0.90
CA PRO A 107 -0.30 7.72 -1.15
C PRO A 107 0.70 8.34 -0.17
N THR A 108 1.99 8.23 -0.45
CA THR A 108 3.07 8.66 0.42
C THR A 108 3.30 10.16 0.31
N ASP A 109 3.22 10.87 1.45
CA ASP A 109 3.74 12.23 1.59
C ASP A 109 5.25 12.15 1.88
N HIS A 110 6.06 12.42 0.86
CA HIS A 110 7.50 12.31 0.98
C HIS A 110 8.08 13.27 2.03
N ASP A 111 7.62 14.51 2.04
CA ASP A 111 8.16 15.55 2.93
C ASP A 111 7.79 15.27 4.38
N ALA A 112 6.55 14.89 4.65
CA ALA A 112 6.11 14.50 5.98
C ALA A 112 6.81 13.22 6.47
N ASN A 113 7.00 12.24 5.58
CA ASN A 113 7.68 10.97 5.93
C ASN A 113 9.15 11.19 6.31
N ARG A 114 9.84 12.17 5.73
CA ARG A 114 11.23 12.50 6.10
C ARG A 114 11.37 12.88 7.58
N GLU A 115 10.33 13.44 8.17
CA GLU A 115 10.30 13.81 9.59
C GLU A 115 9.92 12.65 10.52
N THR A 116 9.52 11.49 9.98
CA THR A 116 9.28 10.31 10.80
C THR A 116 10.59 9.80 11.42
N PRO A 117 10.55 9.18 12.61
CA PRO A 117 11.77 8.80 13.33
C PRO A 117 12.72 7.91 12.55
N PHE A 118 12.19 7.05 11.70
CA PHE A 118 12.98 6.15 10.86
C PHE A 118 13.69 6.89 9.74
N PHE A 119 12.95 7.64 8.92
CA PHE A 119 13.54 8.32 7.76
C PHE A 119 14.37 9.53 8.15
N LYS A 120 14.05 10.21 9.24
CA LYS A 120 14.87 11.31 9.79
C LYS A 120 16.28 10.83 10.09
N ARG A 121 16.42 9.69 10.79
CA ARG A 121 17.75 9.12 11.10
C ARG A 121 18.54 8.72 9.83
N LEU A 122 17.86 8.32 8.78
CA LEU A 122 18.51 8.03 7.49
C LEU A 122 18.92 9.32 6.77
N ALA A 123 18.05 10.32 6.75
CA ALA A 123 18.31 11.61 6.10
C ALA A 123 19.46 12.37 6.77
N GLU A 124 19.58 12.35 8.09
CA GLU A 124 20.67 13.00 8.83
C GLU A 124 22.07 12.45 8.48
N ARG A 125 22.15 11.24 7.91
CA ARG A 125 23.42 10.63 7.48
C ARG A 125 23.87 11.07 6.11
N ALA A 126 23.03 11.75 5.33
CA ALA A 126 23.34 12.20 3.98
C ALA A 126 23.31 13.73 3.90
N PRO A 127 24.34 14.38 3.32
CA PRO A 127 24.32 15.82 3.08
C PRO A 127 23.08 16.23 2.27
N ALA A 128 22.47 17.37 2.61
CA ALA A 128 21.21 17.81 1.99
C ALA A 128 21.29 17.90 0.45
N TRP A 129 22.42 18.31 -0.10
CA TRP A 129 22.64 18.42 -1.55
C TRP A 129 22.69 17.07 -2.27
N VAL A 130 22.99 15.97 -1.55
CA VAL A 130 23.03 14.61 -2.12
C VAL A 130 21.64 14.00 -2.19
N GLN A 131 20.73 14.38 -1.28
CA GLN A 131 19.43 13.76 -1.14
C GLN A 131 18.60 13.74 -2.44
N PRO A 132 18.47 14.81 -3.22
CA PRO A 132 17.73 14.77 -4.49
C PRO A 132 18.35 13.84 -5.55
N ILE A 133 19.66 13.60 -5.46
CA ILE A 133 20.39 12.72 -6.39
C ILE A 133 20.15 11.26 -6.02
N VAL A 134 20.26 10.92 -4.74
CA VAL A 134 20.13 9.53 -4.27
C VAL A 134 18.69 9.11 -4.05
N ALA A 135 17.78 10.06 -3.81
CA ALA A 135 16.36 9.84 -3.61
C ALA A 135 15.50 10.75 -4.51
N PRO A 136 15.59 10.59 -5.84
CA PRO A 136 14.83 11.42 -6.77
C PRO A 136 13.34 11.20 -6.61
N GLN A 137 12.61 12.31 -6.48
CA GLN A 137 11.15 12.33 -6.48
C GLN A 137 10.65 12.51 -7.92
N TYR A 138 9.74 11.66 -8.35
CA TYR A 138 9.18 11.67 -9.72
C TYR A 138 7.81 12.35 -9.76
N ASN A 139 6.97 12.07 -8.76
CA ASN A 139 5.64 12.64 -8.63
C ASN A 139 5.31 12.94 -7.16
N THR A 140 4.33 13.79 -6.95
CA THR A 140 3.61 13.95 -5.69
C THR A 140 2.22 13.33 -5.82
N VAL A 141 1.54 13.13 -4.70
CA VAL A 141 0.15 12.65 -4.71
C VAL A 141 -0.75 13.62 -5.48
N GLU A 142 -0.53 14.93 -5.31
CA GLU A 142 -1.29 15.97 -6.00
C GLU A 142 -1.10 15.92 -7.53
N THR A 143 0.15 15.74 -7.99
CA THR A 143 0.42 15.63 -9.44
C THR A 143 -0.21 14.39 -10.04
N VAL A 144 -0.24 13.28 -9.28
CA VAL A 144 -0.90 12.04 -9.69
C VAL A 144 -2.41 12.23 -9.80
N LEU A 145 -3.04 12.85 -8.81
CA LEU A 145 -4.48 13.14 -8.86
C LEU A 145 -4.81 14.02 -10.05
N ALA A 146 -4.07 15.10 -10.26
CA ALA A 146 -4.25 16.00 -11.41
C ALA A 146 -4.12 15.24 -12.74
N THR A 147 -3.12 14.37 -12.87
CA THR A 147 -2.92 13.52 -14.06
C THR A 147 -4.09 12.56 -14.31
N CYS A 148 -4.72 12.10 -13.23
CA CYS A 148 -5.91 11.23 -13.31
C CYS A 148 -7.23 12.00 -13.47
N GLY A 149 -7.22 13.33 -13.41
CA GLY A 149 -8.43 14.16 -13.42
C GLY A 149 -9.27 14.00 -12.16
N LEU A 150 -8.63 13.65 -11.02
CA LEU A 150 -9.26 13.43 -9.74
C LEU A 150 -9.00 14.60 -8.79
N ARG A 151 -9.98 14.90 -7.97
CA ARG A 151 -9.87 15.85 -6.86
C ARG A 151 -9.71 15.07 -5.55
N PRO A 152 -9.19 15.68 -4.47
CA PRO A 152 -9.08 15.03 -3.16
C PRO A 152 -10.41 14.47 -2.64
N GLN A 153 -11.54 15.13 -2.96
CA GLN A 153 -12.88 14.72 -2.54
C GLN A 153 -13.39 13.48 -3.28
N ASP A 154 -12.79 13.13 -4.41
CA ASP A 154 -13.17 11.98 -5.22
C ASP A 154 -12.55 10.67 -4.68
N ILE A 155 -11.76 10.75 -3.59
CA ILE A 155 -11.09 9.61 -2.97
C ILE A 155 -11.96 9.07 -1.83
N ASP A 156 -12.36 7.81 -1.94
CA ASP A 156 -13.16 7.10 -0.92
C ASP A 156 -12.29 6.39 0.11
N TYR A 157 -11.18 5.83 -0.32
CA TYR A 157 -10.30 5.03 0.52
C TYR A 157 -8.83 5.29 0.24
N ILE A 158 -8.02 5.21 1.31
CA ILE A 158 -6.58 5.09 1.22
C ILE A 158 -6.12 3.84 1.96
N SER A 159 -5.08 3.19 1.47
CA SER A 159 -4.48 2.02 2.09
C SER A 159 -2.97 2.02 1.89
N TYR A 160 -2.27 1.29 2.74
CA TYR A 160 -0.82 1.11 2.67
C TYR A 160 -0.49 -0.37 2.82
N ASP A 161 0.56 -0.80 2.13
CA ASP A 161 1.19 -2.10 2.35
C ASP A 161 2.07 -2.09 3.61
N HIS A 162 2.49 -0.90 4.06
CA HIS A 162 3.43 -0.70 5.16
C HIS A 162 3.13 0.61 5.91
N LEU A 163 2.18 0.57 6.86
CA LEU A 163 1.65 1.78 7.48
C LEU A 163 2.64 2.44 8.46
N HIS A 164 3.39 1.67 9.25
CA HIS A 164 4.22 2.21 10.34
C HIS A 164 5.37 3.13 9.90
N THR A 165 5.65 3.20 8.61
CA THR A 165 6.62 4.14 8.02
C THR A 165 5.96 5.36 7.39
N GLN A 166 4.64 5.49 7.47
CA GLN A 166 3.87 6.53 6.78
C GLN A 166 3.36 7.60 7.73
N ASP A 167 3.49 8.86 7.34
CA ASP A 167 2.80 9.96 7.98
C ASP A 167 1.47 10.22 7.27
N VAL A 168 0.38 9.84 7.90
CA VAL A 168 -0.98 10.00 7.34
C VAL A 168 -1.71 11.25 7.83
N ARG A 169 -1.06 12.07 8.67
CA ARG A 169 -1.71 13.22 9.31
C ARG A 169 -2.24 14.24 8.32
N ARG A 170 -1.47 14.57 7.31
CA ARG A 170 -1.90 15.48 6.23
C ARG A 170 -3.12 14.97 5.49
N TRP A 171 -3.18 13.66 5.27
CA TRP A 171 -4.25 13.04 4.49
C TRP A 171 -5.56 12.98 5.24
N LEU A 172 -5.53 12.60 6.52
CA LEU A 172 -6.71 12.19 7.27
C LEU A 172 -6.94 12.94 8.59
N ALA A 173 -5.96 13.73 9.08
CA ALA A 173 -6.06 14.36 10.38
C ALA A 173 -6.23 15.89 10.28
N GLY A 174 -6.62 16.49 11.42
CA GLY A 174 -6.80 17.94 11.55
C GLY A 174 -8.18 18.43 11.10
N PRO A 175 -8.42 19.75 11.21
CA PRO A 175 -9.72 20.35 10.92
C PRO A 175 -10.04 20.35 9.41
N THR A 176 -9.03 20.29 8.55
CA THR A 176 -9.15 20.29 7.09
C THR A 176 -8.23 19.24 6.47
N PRO A 177 -8.53 17.94 6.62
CA PRO A 177 -7.71 16.90 6.04
C PRO A 177 -7.73 17.00 4.51
N TYR A 178 -6.61 16.68 3.86
CA TYR A 178 -6.51 16.76 2.40
C TYR A 178 -7.55 15.86 1.71
N PHE A 179 -7.74 14.63 2.24
CA PHE A 179 -8.80 13.72 1.79
C PHE A 179 -9.98 13.77 2.77
N SER A 180 -10.83 14.77 2.64
CA SER A 180 -11.93 15.02 3.59
C SER A 180 -12.97 13.90 3.68
N HIS A 181 -13.09 13.06 2.65
CA HIS A 181 -14.08 11.97 2.57
C HIS A 181 -13.45 10.58 2.69
N ALA A 182 -12.13 10.47 2.52
CA ALA A 182 -11.47 9.18 2.49
C ALA A 182 -11.43 8.52 3.86
N LYS A 183 -11.49 7.19 3.86
CA LYS A 183 -11.27 6.34 5.03
C LYS A 183 -9.99 5.53 4.86
N LEU A 184 -9.26 5.34 5.95
CA LEU A 184 -8.09 4.46 5.98
C LEU A 184 -8.54 3.00 6.05
N LEU A 185 -8.10 2.20 5.08
CA LEU A 185 -8.22 0.74 5.11
C LEU A 185 -6.91 0.15 5.62
N VAL A 186 -6.94 -0.44 6.79
CA VAL A 186 -5.76 -0.98 7.47
C VAL A 186 -6.12 -2.28 8.19
N HIS A 187 -5.17 -3.19 8.29
CA HIS A 187 -5.36 -4.40 9.06
C HIS A 187 -5.41 -4.07 10.56
N ARG A 188 -6.36 -4.68 11.29
CA ARG A 188 -6.58 -4.38 12.71
C ARG A 188 -5.32 -4.55 13.56
N GLN A 189 -4.52 -5.58 13.30
CA GLN A 189 -3.29 -5.82 14.05
C GLN A 189 -2.23 -4.75 13.81
N GLU A 190 -2.14 -4.23 12.59
CA GLU A 190 -1.20 -3.16 12.27
C GLU A 190 -1.62 -1.82 12.91
N TRP A 191 -2.93 -1.58 13.02
CA TRP A 191 -3.43 -0.39 13.73
C TRP A 191 -3.23 -0.45 15.24
N ALA A 192 -3.22 -1.65 15.82
CA ALA A 192 -3.10 -1.88 17.27
C ALA A 192 -1.63 -2.06 17.75
N SER A 193 -0.67 -2.14 16.84
CA SER A 193 0.75 -2.23 17.14
C SER A 193 1.36 -0.85 17.28
#